data_46c8d71fe4d3c6af927ce53386624511
#
_entry.id   46c8d71fe4d3c6af927ce53386624511
#
_cell.length_a   1.000
_cell.length_b   1.000
_cell.length_c   1.000
_cell.angle_alpha   90.00
_cell.angle_beta   90.00
_cell.angle_gamma   90.00
#
_symmetry.space_group_name_H-M   'P 1'
#
loop_
_entity.id
_entity.type
_entity.pdbx_description
1 polymer ?
#
loop_
_entity_poly.entity_id
_entity_poly.type
_entity_poly.pdbx_seq_one_letter_code
_entity_poly.pdbx_strand_id
1 'polypeptide(L)'
;MAAVDPPSWFVVSLHYVAPLRAVDAAMKAHVAFLERHRRAGVFIAWGRKVPRTGGIILACGDSRAAIERVMQDDPFVAGHLAEVEVTEFLPKPPAVVDGVRRLLDAKDRKP
;
A
#
# COMPACT_ATOMS: atom_id res chain seq x y z
N MET A 1 -12.05 19.12 22.26
CA MET A 1 -12.00 18.77 20.85
C MET A 1 -12.52 17.37 20.66
N ALA A 2 -13.46 17.19 19.75
CA ALA A 2 -13.94 15.84 19.47
C ALA A 2 -12.79 14.98 18.98
N ALA A 3 -12.74 13.75 19.46
CA ALA A 3 -11.78 12.79 18.94
C ALA A 3 -12.06 12.59 17.45
N VAL A 4 -11.04 12.74 16.65
CA VAL A 4 -11.13 12.41 15.24
C VAL A 4 -11.07 10.89 15.14
N ASP A 5 -12.02 10.32 14.44
CA ASP A 5 -11.98 8.87 14.20
C ASP A 5 -10.66 8.54 13.52
N PRO A 6 -10.00 7.45 13.91
CA PRO A 6 -8.79 7.05 13.21
C PRO A 6 -9.12 6.84 11.73
N PRO A 7 -8.21 7.19 10.82
CA PRO A 7 -8.44 6.96 9.40
C PRO A 7 -8.63 5.47 9.15
N SER A 8 -9.45 5.14 8.17
CA SER A 8 -9.59 3.76 7.73
C SER A 8 -8.31 3.28 7.09
N TRP A 9 -8.06 2.00 7.19
CA TRP A 9 -6.92 1.36 6.57
C TRP A 9 -7.39 0.57 5.36
N PHE A 10 -6.49 0.43 4.38
CA PHE A 10 -6.81 -0.19 3.11
C PHE A 10 -5.69 -1.11 2.67
N VAL A 11 -6.08 -2.27 2.18
CA VAL A 11 -5.17 -3.14 1.45
C VAL A 11 -5.44 -2.90 -0.02
N VAL A 12 -4.42 -2.41 -0.73
CA VAL A 12 -4.50 -2.19 -2.17
C VAL A 12 -3.76 -3.35 -2.83
N SER A 13 -4.49 -4.12 -3.61
CA SER A 13 -3.92 -5.27 -4.33
C SER A 13 -3.80 -4.92 -5.81
N LEU A 14 -2.58 -5.03 -6.33
CA LEU A 14 -2.30 -4.86 -7.75
C LEU A 14 -2.07 -6.24 -8.36
N HIS A 15 -2.72 -6.50 -9.47
CA HIS A 15 -2.54 -7.74 -10.23
C HIS A 15 -2.05 -7.40 -11.63
N TYR A 16 -0.87 -7.91 -12.00
CA TYR A 16 -0.30 -7.64 -13.33
C TYR A 16 -1.14 -8.29 -14.42
N VAL A 17 -1.47 -7.49 -15.45
CA VAL A 17 -2.20 -7.96 -16.63
C VAL A 17 -1.39 -7.75 -17.92
N ALA A 18 -0.11 -7.47 -17.78
CA ALA A 18 0.82 -7.25 -18.88
C ALA A 18 2.08 -8.08 -18.65
N PRO A 19 2.90 -8.31 -19.69
CA PRO A 19 4.16 -9.04 -19.52
C PRO A 19 5.08 -8.34 -18.54
N LEU A 20 5.87 -9.10 -17.79
CA LEU A 20 6.77 -8.54 -16.78
C LEU A 20 7.74 -7.52 -17.36
N ARG A 21 8.16 -7.67 -18.62
CA ARG A 21 9.04 -6.69 -19.27
C ARG A 21 8.39 -5.30 -19.33
N ALA A 22 7.07 -5.25 -19.57
CA ALA A 22 6.34 -3.98 -19.62
C ALA A 22 6.20 -3.40 -18.20
N VAL A 23 5.94 -4.25 -17.22
CA VAL A 23 5.91 -3.85 -15.81
C VAL A 23 7.27 -3.28 -15.39
N ASP A 24 8.35 -3.97 -15.73
CA ASP A 24 9.70 -3.53 -15.39
C ASP A 24 10.04 -2.19 -16.05
N ALA A 25 9.58 -1.96 -17.28
CA ALA A 25 9.80 -0.69 -17.96
C ALA A 25 9.15 0.49 -17.25
N ALA A 26 8.05 0.26 -16.53
CA ALA A 26 7.33 1.30 -15.78
C ALA A 26 7.71 1.33 -14.30
N MET A 27 8.61 0.45 -13.86
CA MET A 27 8.90 0.26 -12.43
C MET A 27 9.44 1.53 -11.78
N LYS A 28 10.34 2.25 -12.44
CA LYS A 28 10.93 3.47 -11.88
C LYS A 28 9.85 4.53 -11.59
N ALA A 29 8.93 4.72 -12.52
CA ALA A 29 7.84 5.68 -12.36
C ALA A 29 6.87 5.23 -11.29
N HIS A 30 6.58 3.92 -11.21
CA HIS A 30 5.73 3.34 -10.19
C HIS A 30 6.33 3.57 -8.78
N VAL A 31 7.64 3.30 -8.61
CA VAL A 31 8.30 3.51 -7.32
C VAL A 31 8.28 4.99 -6.91
N ALA A 32 8.46 5.90 -7.86
CA ALA A 32 8.36 7.33 -7.59
C ALA A 32 6.96 7.71 -7.10
N PHE A 33 5.92 7.12 -7.68
CA PHE A 33 4.55 7.29 -7.24
C PHE A 33 4.36 6.78 -5.80
N LEU A 34 4.86 5.59 -5.49
CA LEU A 34 4.77 5.01 -4.14
C LEU A 34 5.45 5.92 -3.12
N GLU A 35 6.65 6.40 -3.42
CA GLU A 35 7.42 7.26 -2.51
C GLU A 35 6.72 8.61 -2.28
N ARG A 36 6.12 9.18 -3.31
CA ARG A 36 5.38 10.43 -3.19
C ARG A 36 4.23 10.30 -2.19
N HIS A 37 3.47 9.21 -2.28
CA HIS A 37 2.33 8.99 -1.39
C HIS A 37 2.75 8.51 -0.01
N ARG A 38 3.92 7.88 0.12
CA ARG A 38 4.49 7.59 1.44
C ARG A 38 4.80 8.88 2.18
N ARG A 39 5.42 9.83 1.51
CA ARG A 39 5.74 11.13 2.12
C ARG A 39 4.47 11.91 2.49
N ALA A 40 3.42 11.74 1.73
CA ALA A 40 2.12 12.35 2.03
C ALA A 40 1.36 11.65 3.14
N GLY A 41 1.87 10.53 3.66
CA GLY A 41 1.23 9.79 4.76
C GLY A 41 0.09 8.88 4.31
N VAL A 42 -0.08 8.67 3.00
CA VAL A 42 -1.15 7.83 2.46
C VAL A 42 -0.73 6.37 2.43
N PHE A 43 0.48 6.09 1.92
CA PHE A 43 1.00 4.72 1.86
C PHE A 43 1.92 4.45 3.04
N ILE A 44 1.65 3.36 3.75
CA ILE A 44 2.38 2.99 4.96
C ILE A 44 3.51 2.02 4.63
N ALA A 45 3.22 1.04 3.78
CA ALA A 45 4.18 0.00 3.40
C ALA A 45 3.71 -0.62 2.09
N TRP A 46 4.63 -1.26 1.40
CA TRP A 46 4.29 -2.00 0.17
C TRP A 46 5.32 -3.07 -0.10
N GLY A 47 4.96 -4.01 -0.95
CA GLY A 47 5.85 -5.08 -1.38
C GLY A 47 5.25 -5.83 -2.56
N ARG A 48 6.08 -6.64 -3.21
CA ARG A 48 5.61 -7.47 -4.32
C ARG A 48 5.00 -8.77 -3.79
N LYS A 49 4.05 -9.30 -4.53
CA LYS A 49 3.48 -10.62 -4.23
C LYS A 49 4.50 -11.73 -4.51
N VAL A 50 4.35 -12.84 -3.82
CA VAL A 50 5.14 -14.05 -4.05
C VAL A 50 4.15 -15.16 -4.42
N PRO A 51 4.21 -15.70 -5.63
CA PRO A 51 5.07 -15.34 -6.76
C PRO A 51 4.78 -13.94 -7.29
N ARG A 52 5.64 -13.44 -8.16
CA ARG A 52 5.59 -12.07 -8.65
C ARG A 52 4.46 -11.85 -9.65
N THR A 53 3.24 -11.79 -9.16
CA THR A 53 2.02 -11.58 -9.95
C THR A 53 1.43 -10.19 -9.75
N GLY A 54 2.03 -9.38 -8.90
CA GLY A 54 1.53 -8.06 -8.56
C GLY A 54 2.18 -7.52 -7.31
N GLY A 55 1.50 -6.62 -6.65
CA GLY A 55 1.98 -6.01 -5.41
C GLY A 55 0.86 -5.75 -4.43
N ILE A 56 1.25 -5.46 -3.20
CA ILE A 56 0.34 -5.07 -2.13
C ILE A 56 0.83 -3.73 -1.58
N ILE A 57 -0.11 -2.81 -1.37
CA ILE A 57 0.16 -1.55 -0.68
C ILE A 57 -0.75 -1.48 0.54
N LEU A 58 -0.18 -1.15 1.69
CA LEU A 58 -0.97 -0.85 2.87
C LEU A 58 -1.12 0.67 2.93
N ALA A 59 -2.36 1.15 2.94
CA ALA A 59 -2.67 2.58 2.87
C ALA A 59 -3.61 2.99 3.99
N CYS A 60 -3.65 4.28 4.30
CA CYS A 60 -4.64 4.85 5.17
C CYS A 60 -5.19 6.13 4.54
N GLY A 61 -6.42 6.47 4.88
CA GLY A 61 -7.07 7.66 4.33
C GLY A 61 -8.52 7.75 4.79
N ASP A 62 -9.23 8.74 4.24
CA ASP A 62 -10.57 9.06 4.69
C ASP A 62 -11.64 8.11 4.13
N SER A 63 -11.42 7.59 2.94
CA SER A 63 -12.42 6.74 2.30
C SER A 63 -11.78 5.84 1.25
N ARG A 64 -12.47 4.75 0.95
CA ARG A 64 -12.10 3.86 -0.14
C ARG A 64 -12.03 4.62 -1.47
N ALA A 65 -13.01 5.48 -1.74
CA ALA A 65 -13.05 6.26 -2.98
C ALA A 65 -11.81 7.17 -3.10
N ALA A 66 -11.34 7.74 -2.01
CA ALA A 66 -10.13 8.57 -2.02
C ALA A 66 -8.90 7.74 -2.41
N ILE A 67 -8.77 6.53 -1.88
CA ILE A 67 -7.66 5.64 -2.21
C ILE A 67 -7.77 5.16 -3.67
N GLU A 68 -8.98 4.85 -4.13
CA GLU A 68 -9.19 4.46 -5.52
C GLU A 68 -8.77 5.59 -6.48
N ARG A 69 -9.05 6.84 -6.14
CA ARG A 69 -8.62 7.98 -6.95
C ARG A 69 -7.10 8.12 -6.98
N VAL A 70 -6.46 7.95 -5.83
CA VAL A 70 -4.99 7.97 -5.74
C VAL A 70 -4.38 6.92 -6.68
N MET A 71 -4.96 5.72 -6.68
CA MET A 71 -4.43 4.62 -7.49
C MET A 71 -4.56 4.83 -8.99
N GLN A 72 -5.47 5.70 -9.44
CA GLN A 72 -5.59 6.02 -10.88
C GLN A 72 -4.34 6.72 -11.42
N ASP A 73 -3.54 7.33 -10.55
CA ASP A 73 -2.30 8.00 -10.93
C ASP A 73 -1.08 7.06 -10.94
N ASP A 74 -1.25 5.82 -10.46
CA ASP A 74 -0.17 4.84 -10.53
C ASP A 74 0.13 4.51 -11.99
N PRO A 75 1.39 4.64 -12.44
CA PRO A 75 1.76 4.28 -13.82
C PRO A 75 1.36 2.87 -14.21
N PHE A 76 1.33 1.92 -13.28
CA PHE A 76 0.88 0.56 -13.57
C PHE A 76 -0.62 0.53 -13.90
N VAL A 77 -1.42 1.32 -13.21
CA VAL A 77 -2.87 1.39 -13.44
C VAL A 77 -3.17 2.24 -14.67
N ALA A 78 -2.59 3.43 -14.74
CA ALA A 78 -2.79 4.35 -15.85
C ALA A 78 -2.32 3.76 -17.18
N GLY A 79 -1.26 2.94 -17.16
CA GLY A 79 -0.72 2.27 -18.34
C GLY A 79 -1.37 0.94 -18.66
N HIS A 80 -2.41 0.56 -17.95
CA HIS A 80 -3.10 -0.73 -18.12
C HIS A 80 -2.19 -1.95 -17.96
N LEU A 81 -1.18 -1.84 -17.08
CA LEU A 81 -0.25 -2.92 -16.78
C LEU A 81 -0.72 -3.76 -15.60
N ALA A 82 -1.58 -3.21 -14.75
CA ALA A 82 -2.13 -3.89 -13.59
C ALA A 82 -3.56 -3.46 -13.34
N GLU A 83 -4.32 -4.38 -12.79
CA GLU A 83 -5.63 -4.10 -12.21
C GLU A 83 -5.47 -3.85 -10.72
N VAL A 84 -6.35 -3.03 -10.15
CA VAL A 84 -6.27 -2.65 -8.75
C VAL A 84 -7.58 -3.00 -8.04
N GLU A 85 -7.43 -3.55 -6.83
CA GLU A 85 -8.55 -3.79 -5.93
C GLU A 85 -8.22 -3.15 -4.59
N VAL A 86 -9.15 -2.37 -4.05
CA VAL A 86 -8.99 -1.70 -2.76
C VAL A 86 -9.96 -2.32 -1.77
N THR A 87 -9.42 -2.84 -0.67
CA THR A 87 -10.21 -3.42 0.42
C THR A 87 -10.02 -2.56 1.65
N GLU A 88 -11.11 -2.00 2.13
CA GLU A 88 -11.10 -1.26 3.39
C GLU A 88 -11.19 -2.22 4.56
N PHE A 89 -10.44 -1.95 5.63
CA PHE A 89 -10.59 -2.69 6.86
C PHE A 89 -10.36 -1.77 8.06
N LEU A 90 -10.93 -2.16 9.17
CA LEU A 90 -10.78 -1.42 10.42
C LEU A 90 -9.81 -2.18 11.30
N PRO A 91 -8.57 -1.69 11.44
CA PRO A 91 -7.61 -2.37 12.31
C PRO A 91 -8.10 -2.36 13.74
N LYS A 92 -7.79 -3.41 14.49
CA LYS A 92 -8.15 -3.51 15.90
C LYS A 92 -6.97 -3.08 16.76
N PRO A 93 -6.89 -1.82 17.19
CA PRO A 93 -5.94 -1.48 18.23
C PRO A 93 -6.44 -2.05 19.58
N PRO A 94 -5.59 -2.37 20.55
CA PRO A 94 -4.14 -2.20 20.48
C PRO A 94 -3.40 -3.36 19.81
N ALA A 95 -4.10 -4.40 19.37
CA ALA A 95 -3.46 -5.62 18.86
C ALA A 95 -2.49 -5.36 17.71
N VAL A 96 -2.87 -4.48 16.76
CA VAL A 96 -2.00 -4.10 15.65
C VAL A 96 -0.74 -3.41 16.16
N VAL A 97 -0.90 -2.47 17.10
CA VAL A 97 0.21 -1.72 17.67
C VAL A 97 1.16 -2.67 18.42
N ASP A 98 0.59 -3.57 19.21
CA ASP A 98 1.38 -4.53 19.97
C ASP A 98 2.15 -5.48 19.07
N GLY A 99 1.54 -5.94 18.00
CA GLY A 99 2.19 -6.82 17.03
C GLY A 99 3.38 -6.15 16.36
N VAL A 100 3.21 -4.91 15.91
CA VAL A 100 4.29 -4.13 15.31
C VAL A 100 5.40 -3.88 16.33
N ARG A 101 5.04 -3.53 17.56
CA ARG A 101 6.01 -3.27 18.61
C ARG A 101 6.86 -4.51 18.90
N ARG A 102 6.23 -5.69 18.97
CA ARG A 102 6.97 -6.95 19.17
C ARG A 102 7.97 -7.21 18.08
N LEU A 103 7.60 -6.94 16.82
CA LEU A 103 8.50 -7.13 15.69
C LEU A 103 9.70 -6.18 15.77
N LEU A 104 9.46 -4.93 16.13
CA LEU A 104 10.53 -3.96 16.30
C LEU A 104 11.45 -4.33 17.46
N ASP A 105 10.88 -4.74 18.60
CA ASP A 105 11.65 -5.17 19.76
C ASP A 105 12.52 -6.38 19.44
N ALA A 106 11.98 -7.35 18.68
CA ALA A 106 12.74 -8.52 18.28
C ALA A 106 13.94 -8.16 17.40
N LYS A 107 13.80 -7.16 16.55
CA LYS A 107 14.91 -6.66 15.73
C LYS A 107 15.99 -5.98 16.57
N ASP A 108 15.57 -5.21 17.55
CA ASP A 108 16.50 -4.47 18.41
C ASP A 108 17.26 -5.37 19.37
N ARG A 109 16.75 -6.56 19.61
CA ARG A 109 17.37 -7.52 20.51
C ARG A 109 18.40 -8.43 19.87
N LYS A 110 18.81 -8.13 18.68
CA LYS A 110 19.84 -8.94 18.03
C LYS A 110 21.12 -8.92 18.85
N PRO A 111 21.71 -10.07 19.05
CA PRO A 111 23.00 -10.13 19.74
C PRO A 111 24.09 -9.43 18.96
#